data_116bc89a099bb662b6e571b7a614dc0f
#
_entry.id   116bc89a099bb662b6e571b7a614dc0f
#
_cell.length_a   1.000
_cell.length_b   1.000
_cell.length_c   1.000
_cell.angle_alpha   90.00
_cell.angle_beta   90.00
_cell.angle_gamma   90.00
#
_symmetry.space_group_name_H-M   'P 1'
#
loop_
_entity.id
_entity.type
_entity.pdbx_description
1 polymer ?
#
loop_
_entity_poly.entity_id
_entity_poly.type
_entity_poly.pdbx_seq_one_letter_code
_entity_poly.pdbx_strand_id
1 'polypeptide(L)'
;MSDWALISNEIRALIAYALILFVVAVCAFSYFIYFYRTKIKKASSEEPQLSLDVAYFHERGKRARQEDSYYISPMDESRKYGLVVCVSDGMGGMRYGDVISQHITDCIKEMHPISFFACENNADAIRQISNDIFDDFKQKGGATLAMVQIHNDHLTFYSVGDSDIILVRNEEATILNPRQNYVALLIKSLVRSGKQTQVAYTNSKARALVDYMGNHNPRVIYTKKPMRLLDGDTIIVNSDGVTDAIPVKSIPRYDAPSARAMAQNLKLTVKQKKHPKQDNYTGVVIKLQRGIV
;
A
#
# COMPACT_ATOMS: atom_id res chain seq x y z
N MET A 1 30.59 -31.95 68.14
CA MET A 1 30.96 -31.81 66.71
C MET A 1 29.91 -32.42 65.76
N SER A 2 28.80 -33.00 66.28
CA SER A 2 27.80 -33.68 65.42
C SER A 2 26.71 -32.79 64.84
N ASP A 3 26.33 -31.70 65.51
CA ASP A 3 25.15 -30.92 65.12
C ASP A 3 25.36 -29.99 63.90
N TRP A 4 26.57 -29.47 63.69
CA TRP A 4 26.93 -28.65 62.54
C TRP A 4 26.99 -29.46 61.23
N ALA A 5 27.36 -30.73 61.29
CA ALA A 5 27.42 -31.62 60.13
C ALA A 5 25.99 -32.01 59.67
N LEU A 6 25.06 -32.25 60.61
CA LEU A 6 23.65 -32.55 60.34
C LEU A 6 22.92 -31.36 59.74
N ILE A 7 23.08 -30.16 60.31
CA ILE A 7 22.50 -28.90 59.81
C ILE A 7 23.03 -28.62 58.40
N SER A 8 24.33 -28.86 58.11
CA SER A 8 24.91 -28.65 56.79
C SER A 8 24.31 -29.63 55.76
N ASN A 9 23.99 -30.85 56.12
CA ASN A 9 23.36 -31.83 55.21
C ASN A 9 21.91 -31.53 54.91
N GLU A 10 21.13 -31.08 55.90
CA GLU A 10 19.73 -30.61 55.70
C GLU A 10 19.68 -29.39 54.82
N ILE A 11 20.56 -28.39 55.01
CA ILE A 11 20.65 -27.21 54.15
C ILE A 11 21.02 -27.58 52.73
N ARG A 12 21.95 -28.51 52.52
CA ARG A 12 22.33 -29.01 51.19
C ARG A 12 21.13 -29.72 50.51
N ALA A 13 20.41 -30.54 51.24
CA ALA A 13 19.20 -31.20 50.72
C ALA A 13 18.10 -30.22 50.33
N LEU A 14 17.87 -29.15 51.12
CA LEU A 14 16.93 -28.09 50.81
C LEU A 14 17.35 -27.29 49.55
N ILE A 15 18.64 -26.96 49.41
CA ILE A 15 19.16 -26.31 48.23
C ILE A 15 19.02 -27.20 46.99
N ALA A 16 19.35 -28.48 47.09
CA ALA A 16 19.16 -29.43 46.00
C ALA A 16 17.70 -29.56 45.57
N TYR A 17 16.79 -29.62 46.54
CA TYR A 17 15.35 -29.66 46.28
C TYR A 17 14.84 -28.39 45.61
N ALA A 18 15.29 -27.21 46.06
CA ALA A 18 14.95 -25.92 45.49
C ALA A 18 15.46 -25.80 44.03
N LEU A 19 16.68 -26.30 43.74
CA LEU A 19 17.24 -26.35 42.40
C LEU A 19 16.43 -27.27 41.46
N ILE A 20 16.00 -28.42 41.94
CA ILE A 20 15.15 -29.37 41.17
C ILE A 20 13.81 -28.68 40.83
N LEU A 21 13.17 -28.04 41.82
CA LEU A 21 11.91 -27.30 41.58
C LEU A 21 12.09 -26.17 40.58
N PHE A 22 13.19 -25.44 40.65
CA PHE A 22 13.51 -24.37 39.69
C PHE A 22 13.68 -24.92 38.29
N VAL A 23 14.43 -26.01 38.11
CA VAL A 23 14.60 -26.64 36.78
C VAL A 23 13.27 -27.14 36.23
N VAL A 24 12.43 -27.77 37.05
CA VAL A 24 11.10 -28.22 36.64
C VAL A 24 10.21 -27.05 36.23
N ALA A 25 10.25 -25.93 36.97
CA ALA A 25 9.50 -24.71 36.62
C ALA A 25 9.97 -24.11 35.30
N VAL A 26 11.29 -24.03 35.06
CA VAL A 26 11.85 -23.54 33.78
C VAL A 26 11.47 -24.44 32.62
N CYS A 27 11.53 -25.76 32.80
CA CYS A 27 11.10 -26.72 31.76
C CYS A 27 9.60 -26.62 31.44
N ALA A 28 8.77 -26.52 32.48
CA ALA A 28 7.33 -26.35 32.32
C ALA A 28 6.97 -25.04 31.60
N PHE A 29 7.65 -23.93 31.95
CA PHE A 29 7.48 -22.63 31.31
C PHE A 29 7.95 -22.64 29.85
N SER A 30 9.08 -23.28 29.58
CA SER A 30 9.60 -23.45 28.20
C SER A 30 8.65 -24.29 27.34
N TYR A 31 8.10 -25.39 27.92
CA TYR A 31 7.09 -26.21 27.26
C TYR A 31 5.77 -25.44 27.02
N PHE A 32 5.36 -24.63 27.97
CA PHE A 32 4.17 -23.77 27.82
C PHE A 32 4.36 -22.77 26.68
N ILE A 33 5.51 -22.08 26.62
CA ILE A 33 5.83 -21.15 25.50
C ILE A 33 5.87 -21.89 24.16
N TYR A 34 6.50 -23.08 24.11
CA TYR A 34 6.54 -23.90 22.91
C TYR A 34 5.14 -24.32 22.45
N PHE A 35 4.32 -24.80 23.37
CA PHE A 35 2.94 -25.21 23.10
C PHE A 35 2.06 -24.04 22.66
N TYR A 36 2.22 -22.89 23.30
CA TYR A 36 1.48 -21.68 22.93
C TYR A 36 1.87 -21.16 21.56
N ARG A 37 3.17 -21.15 21.25
CA ARG A 37 3.69 -20.80 19.93
C ARG A 37 3.24 -21.75 18.82
N THR A 38 3.20 -23.05 19.09
CA THR A 38 2.71 -24.04 18.13
C THR A 38 1.21 -23.94 17.91
N LYS A 39 0.44 -23.67 18.96
CA LYS A 39 -1.02 -23.44 18.85
C LYS A 39 -1.33 -22.15 18.05
N ILE A 40 -0.60 -21.05 18.28
CA ILE A 40 -0.74 -19.83 17.50
C ILE A 40 -0.35 -20.08 16.03
N LYS A 41 0.77 -20.76 15.77
CA LYS A 41 1.16 -21.14 14.40
C LYS A 41 0.10 -21.99 13.71
N LYS A 42 -0.50 -22.95 14.41
CA LYS A 42 -1.53 -23.82 13.85
C LYS A 42 -2.84 -23.04 13.60
N ALA A 43 -3.26 -22.18 14.50
CA ALA A 43 -4.42 -21.30 14.31
C ALA A 43 -4.23 -20.31 13.14
N SER A 44 -2.99 -19.79 12.96
CA SER A 44 -2.68 -18.91 11.82
C SER A 44 -2.55 -19.65 10.48
N SER A 45 -2.34 -20.98 10.50
CA SER A 45 -2.29 -21.82 9.29
C SER A 45 -3.66 -22.38 8.86
N GLU A 46 -4.68 -22.25 9.71
CA GLU A 46 -6.05 -22.75 9.45
C GLU A 46 -7.02 -21.66 9.01
N GLU A 47 -6.67 -20.36 9.11
CA GLU A 47 -7.48 -19.32 8.46
C GLU A 47 -7.31 -19.45 6.92
N PRO A 48 -8.41 -19.62 6.16
CA PRO A 48 -8.32 -19.68 4.71
C PRO A 48 -7.68 -18.40 4.20
N GLN A 49 -6.51 -18.54 3.59
CA GLN A 49 -5.75 -17.43 3.04
C GLN A 49 -6.58 -16.77 1.94
N LEU A 50 -6.70 -15.43 1.97
CA LEU A 50 -7.35 -14.68 0.91
C LEU A 50 -6.59 -14.90 -0.40
N SER A 51 -7.28 -15.29 -1.44
CA SER A 51 -6.78 -15.32 -2.80
C SER A 51 -6.89 -13.93 -3.41
N LEU A 52 -5.91 -13.58 -4.23
CA LEU A 52 -5.85 -12.29 -4.92
C LEU A 52 -6.17 -12.52 -6.40
N ASP A 53 -7.21 -11.86 -6.90
CA ASP A 53 -7.53 -11.76 -8.32
C ASP A 53 -7.16 -10.36 -8.78
N VAL A 54 -6.23 -10.26 -9.76
CA VAL A 54 -5.63 -9.00 -10.19
C VAL A 54 -5.85 -8.78 -11.67
N ALA A 55 -6.29 -7.59 -12.03
CA ALA A 55 -6.42 -7.16 -13.42
C ALA A 55 -6.10 -5.67 -13.54
N TYR A 56 -5.76 -5.24 -14.75
CA TYR A 56 -5.41 -3.85 -15.02
C TYR A 56 -5.97 -3.35 -16.34
N PHE A 57 -5.96 -2.04 -16.49
CA PHE A 57 -6.11 -1.32 -17.74
C PHE A 57 -5.11 -0.16 -17.79
N HIS A 58 -4.63 0.15 -18.99
CA HIS A 58 -3.58 1.15 -19.22
C HIS A 58 -3.84 1.77 -20.59
N GLU A 59 -4.41 2.95 -20.61
CA GLU A 59 -4.96 3.56 -21.80
C GLU A 59 -4.48 5.02 -21.97
N ARG A 60 -4.11 5.36 -23.18
CA ARG A 60 -3.59 6.70 -23.49
C ARG A 60 -4.65 7.82 -23.41
N GLY A 61 -5.94 7.49 -23.51
CA GLY A 61 -6.98 8.51 -23.62
C GLY A 61 -6.84 9.37 -24.89
N LYS A 62 -6.93 10.66 -24.73
CA LYS A 62 -6.80 11.67 -25.81
C LYS A 62 -5.42 12.35 -25.88
N ARG A 63 -4.51 11.97 -25.02
CA ARG A 63 -3.15 12.53 -25.01
C ARG A 63 -2.34 12.05 -26.22
N ALA A 64 -1.30 12.81 -26.59
CA ALA A 64 -0.40 12.43 -27.67
C ALA A 64 0.48 11.25 -27.27
N ARG A 65 0.87 11.16 -25.98
CA ARG A 65 1.72 10.11 -25.41
C ARG A 65 1.02 9.45 -24.25
N GLN A 66 1.46 8.24 -23.92
CA GLN A 66 1.17 7.58 -22.66
C GLN A 66 2.26 7.99 -21.67
N GLU A 67 1.89 8.71 -20.62
CA GLU A 67 2.80 9.20 -19.60
C GLU A 67 2.59 8.45 -18.27
N ASP A 68 1.52 7.64 -18.15
CA ASP A 68 1.34 6.73 -17.03
C ASP A 68 2.24 5.49 -17.18
N SER A 69 2.63 4.91 -16.05
CA SER A 69 3.30 3.61 -15.97
C SER A 69 2.73 2.81 -14.80
N TYR A 70 2.91 1.49 -14.81
CA TYR A 70 2.49 0.63 -13.71
C TYR A 70 3.42 -0.58 -13.56
N TYR A 71 3.41 -1.16 -12.37
CA TYR A 71 4.07 -2.44 -12.09
C TYR A 71 3.17 -3.32 -11.21
N ILE A 72 3.16 -4.60 -11.51
CA ILE A 72 2.52 -5.66 -10.75
C ILE A 72 3.57 -6.75 -10.56
N SER A 73 3.90 -7.09 -9.32
CA SER A 73 4.88 -8.15 -9.04
C SER A 73 4.34 -9.52 -9.47
N PRO A 74 5.23 -10.51 -9.72
CA PRO A 74 4.82 -11.85 -10.13
C PRO A 74 3.83 -12.48 -9.14
N MET A 75 2.71 -13.00 -9.65
CA MET A 75 1.64 -13.57 -8.83
C MET A 75 2.04 -14.88 -8.11
N ASP A 76 2.92 -15.65 -8.71
CA ASP A 76 3.47 -16.89 -8.14
C ASP A 76 4.38 -16.63 -6.93
N GLU A 77 4.96 -15.45 -6.84
CA GLU A 77 5.77 -15.00 -5.71
C GLU A 77 4.95 -14.35 -4.59
N SER A 78 3.69 -13.97 -4.87
CA SER A 78 2.83 -13.21 -3.95
C SER A 78 2.59 -13.89 -2.61
N ARG A 79 2.58 -15.22 -2.56
CA ARG A 79 2.46 -15.99 -1.30
C ARG A 79 3.66 -15.83 -0.40
N LYS A 80 4.86 -15.70 -0.96
CA LYS A 80 6.12 -15.64 -0.21
C LYS A 80 6.50 -14.22 0.16
N TYR A 81 6.37 -13.30 -0.77
CA TYR A 81 6.87 -11.94 -0.64
C TYR A 81 5.76 -10.89 -0.55
N GLY A 82 4.51 -11.30 -0.76
CA GLY A 82 3.39 -10.38 -0.93
C GLY A 82 3.25 -9.90 -2.38
N LEU A 83 2.09 -9.34 -2.69
CA LEU A 83 1.82 -8.67 -3.96
C LEU A 83 2.23 -7.21 -3.85
N VAL A 84 3.03 -6.72 -4.79
CA VAL A 84 3.35 -5.29 -4.95
C VAL A 84 2.68 -4.80 -6.23
N VAL A 85 1.94 -3.70 -6.11
CA VAL A 85 1.32 -3.00 -7.24
C VAL A 85 1.62 -1.53 -7.12
N CYS A 86 2.09 -0.90 -8.19
CA CYS A 86 2.16 0.56 -8.25
C CYS A 86 1.66 1.11 -9.58
N VAL A 87 1.19 2.36 -9.52
CA VAL A 87 0.84 3.22 -10.65
C VAL A 87 1.59 4.53 -10.46
N SER A 88 2.18 5.02 -11.54
CA SER A 88 2.90 6.28 -11.62
C SER A 88 2.34 7.08 -12.80
N ASP A 89 1.88 8.30 -12.54
CA ASP A 89 1.30 9.22 -13.52
C ASP A 89 2.34 10.29 -13.83
N GLY A 90 2.80 10.32 -15.07
CA GLY A 90 3.79 11.28 -15.53
C GLY A 90 3.20 12.68 -15.73
N MET A 91 3.84 13.70 -15.17
CA MET A 91 3.36 15.08 -15.24
C MET A 91 3.29 15.59 -16.67
N GLY A 92 2.06 15.64 -17.22
CA GLY A 92 1.79 16.15 -18.56
C GLY A 92 2.24 17.62 -18.72
N GLY A 93 2.85 17.92 -19.86
CA GLY A 93 3.39 19.26 -20.14
C GLY A 93 4.83 19.48 -19.69
N MET A 94 5.44 18.55 -18.97
CA MET A 94 6.87 18.50 -18.70
C MET A 94 7.58 17.58 -19.73
N ARG A 95 8.89 17.73 -19.89
CA ARG A 95 9.62 17.08 -20.98
C ARG A 95 9.78 15.57 -20.84
N TYR A 96 9.81 15.07 -19.60
CA TYR A 96 10.20 13.70 -19.26
C TYR A 96 9.18 12.97 -18.39
N GLY A 97 7.89 13.33 -18.46
CA GLY A 97 6.84 12.69 -17.65
C GLY A 97 6.78 11.17 -17.89
N ASP A 98 6.74 10.76 -19.14
CA ASP A 98 6.74 9.36 -19.59
C ASP A 98 7.99 8.57 -19.14
N VAL A 99 9.17 9.18 -19.25
CA VAL A 99 10.44 8.55 -18.86
C VAL A 99 10.52 8.39 -17.35
N ILE A 100 10.08 9.40 -16.59
CA ILE A 100 10.17 9.39 -15.13
C ILE A 100 9.16 8.41 -14.54
N SER A 101 7.92 8.38 -15.04
CA SER A 101 6.92 7.43 -14.54
C SER A 101 7.38 5.97 -14.77
N GLN A 102 7.97 5.68 -15.93
CA GLN A 102 8.55 4.37 -16.23
C GLN A 102 9.75 4.08 -15.31
N HIS A 103 10.66 5.01 -15.14
CA HIS A 103 11.82 4.84 -14.27
C HIS A 103 11.41 4.53 -12.81
N ILE A 104 10.38 5.21 -12.28
CA ILE A 104 9.85 4.92 -10.94
C ILE A 104 9.36 3.47 -10.83
N THR A 105 8.58 3.01 -11.82
CA THR A 105 8.06 1.63 -11.80
C THR A 105 9.16 0.59 -11.95
N ASP A 106 10.21 0.90 -12.71
CA ASP A 106 11.40 0.04 -12.83
C ASP A 106 12.19 -0.02 -11.52
N CYS A 107 12.41 1.10 -10.83
CA CYS A 107 13.03 1.10 -9.51
C CYS A 107 12.21 0.27 -8.48
N ILE A 108 10.88 0.41 -8.47
CA ILE A 108 10.02 -0.41 -7.59
C ILE A 108 10.13 -1.90 -7.94
N LYS A 109 10.22 -2.24 -9.22
CA LYS A 109 10.45 -3.61 -9.67
C LYS A 109 11.80 -4.15 -9.19
N GLU A 110 12.86 -3.36 -9.26
CA GLU A 110 14.20 -3.74 -8.79
C GLU A 110 14.27 -3.88 -7.27
N MET A 111 13.48 -3.10 -6.53
CA MET A 111 13.35 -3.26 -5.08
C MET A 111 12.66 -4.56 -4.66
N HIS A 112 11.93 -5.22 -5.56
CA HIS A 112 11.22 -6.46 -5.22
C HIS A 112 12.20 -7.63 -5.03
N PRO A 113 12.09 -8.44 -3.96
CA PRO A 113 11.03 -8.46 -2.93
C PRO A 113 11.23 -7.40 -1.84
N ILE A 114 10.20 -6.58 -1.63
CA ILE A 114 10.21 -5.49 -0.65
C ILE A 114 9.77 -6.03 0.72
N SER A 115 10.49 -5.66 1.78
CA SER A 115 10.13 -6.08 3.14
C SER A 115 8.80 -5.46 3.59
N PHE A 116 7.79 -6.29 3.85
CA PHE A 116 6.45 -5.84 4.24
C PHE A 116 6.42 -5.06 5.56
N PHE A 117 7.30 -5.42 6.49
CA PHE A 117 7.31 -4.81 7.83
C PHE A 117 8.25 -3.61 7.97
N ALA A 118 9.02 -3.28 6.94
CA ALA A 118 9.99 -2.18 6.97
C ALA A 118 9.40 -0.88 6.37
N CYS A 119 8.19 -0.48 6.80
CA CYS A 119 7.43 0.62 6.20
C CYS A 119 8.21 1.95 6.14
N GLU A 120 8.97 2.28 7.19
CA GLU A 120 9.77 3.50 7.23
C GLU A 120 10.96 3.42 6.27
N ASN A 121 11.71 2.31 6.28
CA ASN A 121 12.83 2.09 5.37
C ASN A 121 12.40 2.09 3.91
N ASN A 122 11.22 1.52 3.60
CA ASN A 122 10.66 1.54 2.25
C ASN A 122 10.28 2.98 1.84
N ALA A 123 9.72 3.77 2.76
CA ALA A 123 9.41 5.17 2.51
C ALA A 123 10.69 6.00 2.28
N ASP A 124 11.78 5.70 3.00
CA ASP A 124 13.08 6.33 2.80
C ASP A 124 13.70 5.94 1.45
N ALA A 125 13.58 4.68 1.04
CA ALA A 125 14.04 4.23 -0.28
C ALA A 125 13.25 4.94 -1.41
N ILE A 126 11.93 5.08 -1.27
CA ILE A 126 11.10 5.83 -2.24
C ILE A 126 11.54 7.30 -2.29
N ARG A 127 11.85 7.90 -1.14
CA ARG A 127 12.35 9.28 -1.08
C ARG A 127 13.70 9.41 -1.79
N GLN A 128 14.59 8.41 -1.64
CA GLN A 128 15.87 8.39 -2.33
C GLN A 128 15.68 8.30 -3.87
N ILE A 129 14.81 7.43 -4.36
CA ILE A 129 14.45 7.37 -5.80
C ILE A 129 14.03 8.75 -6.31
N SER A 130 13.24 9.49 -5.54
CA SER A 130 12.82 10.84 -5.95
C SER A 130 13.98 11.84 -5.97
N ASN A 131 14.92 11.75 -5.03
CA ASN A 131 16.10 12.59 -5.02
C ASN A 131 17.01 12.30 -6.21
N ASP A 132 17.20 11.03 -6.56
CA ASP A 132 17.98 10.62 -7.72
C ASP A 132 17.35 11.16 -9.03
N ILE A 133 16.02 11.06 -9.17
CA ILE A 133 15.27 11.66 -10.29
C ILE A 133 15.45 13.18 -10.33
N PHE A 134 15.40 13.87 -9.17
CA PHE A 134 15.62 15.31 -9.10
C PHE A 134 17.00 15.71 -9.64
N ASP A 135 18.03 14.98 -9.26
CA ASP A 135 19.41 15.23 -9.66
C ASP A 135 19.64 14.91 -11.15
N ASP A 136 19.10 13.81 -11.66
CA ASP A 136 19.28 13.35 -13.03
C ASP A 136 18.49 14.22 -14.03
N PHE A 137 17.24 14.53 -13.72
CA PHE A 137 16.33 15.25 -14.63
C PHE A 137 16.29 16.76 -14.38
N LYS A 138 16.97 17.28 -13.34
CA LYS A 138 17.10 18.72 -13.03
C LYS A 138 15.75 19.45 -13.07
N GLN A 139 14.72 18.87 -12.43
CA GLN A 139 13.34 19.39 -12.36
C GLN A 139 12.65 19.56 -13.72
N LYS A 140 13.10 18.89 -14.78
CA LYS A 140 12.46 18.97 -16.10
C LYS A 140 11.34 17.97 -16.30
N GLY A 141 10.94 17.26 -15.25
CA GLY A 141 9.89 16.27 -15.23
C GLY A 141 9.55 15.85 -13.80
N GLY A 142 8.51 15.06 -13.68
CA GLY A 142 8.08 14.46 -12.43
C GLY A 142 6.94 13.51 -12.70
N ALA A 143 6.60 12.72 -11.71
CA ALA A 143 5.46 11.81 -11.75
C ALA A 143 4.88 11.60 -10.35
N THR A 144 3.70 11.01 -10.28
CA THR A 144 3.14 10.52 -9.02
C THR A 144 3.68 9.13 -8.68
N LEU A 145 3.39 8.67 -7.48
CA LEU A 145 3.48 7.27 -7.08
C LEU A 145 2.29 6.92 -6.19
N ALA A 146 1.52 5.92 -6.59
CA ALA A 146 0.58 5.21 -5.74
C ALA A 146 0.98 3.73 -5.73
N MET A 147 1.37 3.21 -4.56
CA MET A 147 1.88 1.85 -4.41
C MET A 147 1.20 1.16 -3.24
N VAL A 148 0.80 -0.08 -3.43
CA VAL A 148 0.33 -0.97 -2.37
C VAL A 148 1.19 -2.22 -2.32
N GLN A 149 1.33 -2.74 -1.12
CA GLN A 149 1.89 -4.06 -0.86
C GLN A 149 0.88 -4.84 -0.03
N ILE A 150 0.50 -6.03 -0.50
CA ILE A 150 -0.45 -6.93 0.17
C ILE A 150 0.26 -8.22 0.50
N HIS A 151 0.32 -8.55 1.78
CA HIS A 151 0.89 -9.81 2.27
C HIS A 151 -0.11 -10.50 3.21
N ASN A 152 -0.53 -11.70 2.85
CA ASN A 152 -1.66 -12.40 3.47
C ASN A 152 -2.94 -11.55 3.40
N ASP A 153 -3.52 -11.18 4.55
CA ASP A 153 -4.70 -10.33 4.69
C ASP A 153 -4.36 -8.88 5.12
N HIS A 154 -3.12 -8.44 4.93
CA HIS A 154 -2.68 -7.11 5.35
C HIS A 154 -2.18 -6.29 4.17
N LEU A 155 -2.49 -5.00 4.20
CA LEU A 155 -2.09 -4.00 3.22
C LEU A 155 -1.23 -2.93 3.88
N THR A 156 -0.13 -2.58 3.21
CA THR A 156 0.57 -1.30 3.39
C THR A 156 0.52 -0.51 2.10
N PHE A 157 0.57 0.81 2.19
CA PHE A 157 0.65 1.66 1.00
C PHE A 157 1.68 2.77 1.15
N TYR A 158 2.13 3.27 0.00
CA TYR A 158 3.02 4.42 -0.15
C TYR A 158 2.48 5.30 -1.27
N SER A 159 2.49 6.62 -1.07
CA SER A 159 2.09 7.53 -2.13
C SER A 159 2.84 8.86 -2.10
N VAL A 160 3.07 9.40 -3.30
CA VAL A 160 3.55 10.75 -3.55
C VAL A 160 2.74 11.30 -4.72
N GLY A 161 2.12 12.47 -4.56
CA GLY A 161 1.27 13.07 -5.58
C GLY A 161 -0.23 12.85 -5.32
N ASP A 162 -1.01 12.71 -6.39
CA ASP A 162 -2.48 12.65 -6.32
C ASP A 162 -3.13 11.46 -7.05
N SER A 163 -2.34 10.49 -7.49
CA SER A 163 -2.84 9.16 -7.87
C SER A 163 -3.49 8.49 -6.67
N ASP A 164 -4.55 7.73 -6.88
CA ASP A 164 -5.41 7.23 -5.82
C ASP A 164 -5.15 5.75 -5.47
N ILE A 165 -5.31 5.45 -4.19
CA ILE A 165 -5.44 4.10 -3.65
C ILE A 165 -6.82 4.02 -3.01
N ILE A 166 -7.71 3.21 -3.57
CA ILE A 166 -9.11 3.13 -3.19
C ILE A 166 -9.42 1.76 -2.62
N LEU A 167 -10.03 1.73 -1.46
CA LEU A 167 -10.66 0.55 -0.89
C LEU A 167 -12.16 0.59 -1.20
N VAL A 168 -12.67 -0.47 -1.82
CA VAL A 168 -14.10 -0.75 -1.92
C VAL A 168 -14.44 -1.84 -0.92
N ARG A 169 -15.30 -1.53 0.03
CA ARG A 169 -15.78 -2.42 1.10
C ARG A 169 -17.24 -2.13 1.37
N ASN A 170 -18.08 -3.17 1.44
CA ASN A 170 -19.52 -3.04 1.73
C ASN A 170 -20.22 -1.99 0.83
N GLU A 171 -19.96 -2.04 -0.49
CA GLU A 171 -20.51 -1.10 -1.48
C GLU A 171 -20.11 0.38 -1.29
N GLU A 172 -19.14 0.65 -0.43
CA GLU A 172 -18.58 1.98 -0.23
C GLU A 172 -17.14 2.05 -0.76
N ALA A 173 -16.79 3.17 -1.40
CA ALA A 173 -15.44 3.42 -1.87
C ALA A 173 -14.79 4.54 -1.07
N THR A 174 -13.61 4.28 -0.52
CA THR A 174 -12.82 5.22 0.28
C THR A 174 -11.41 5.37 -0.29
N ILE A 175 -10.94 6.60 -0.47
CA ILE A 175 -9.54 6.87 -0.81
C ILE A 175 -8.71 6.69 0.46
N LEU A 176 -7.70 5.84 0.41
CA LEU A 176 -6.83 5.53 1.54
C LEU A 176 -5.69 6.55 1.71
N ASN A 177 -5.19 7.09 0.62
CA ASN A 177 -4.07 8.04 0.62
C ASN A 177 -4.54 9.49 0.43
N PRO A 178 -4.08 10.44 1.24
CA PRO A 178 -4.38 11.85 1.02
C PRO A 178 -3.67 12.37 -0.23
N ARG A 179 -4.41 12.98 -1.14
CA ARG A 179 -3.84 13.63 -2.34
C ARG A 179 -2.94 14.82 -1.96
N GLN A 180 -1.84 14.97 -2.67
CA GLN A 180 -0.87 16.05 -2.47
C GLN A 180 -0.93 17.07 -3.63
N ASN A 181 -2.12 17.58 -3.91
CA ASN A 181 -2.34 18.65 -4.86
C ASN A 181 -2.82 19.95 -4.18
N TYR A 182 -2.84 21.02 -4.94
CA TYR A 182 -3.14 22.35 -4.41
C TYR A 182 -4.57 22.48 -3.89
N VAL A 183 -5.55 21.79 -4.50
CA VAL A 183 -6.93 21.78 -3.99
C VAL A 183 -7.01 21.16 -2.60
N ALA A 184 -6.31 20.08 -2.34
CA ALA A 184 -6.26 19.43 -1.01
C ALA A 184 -5.63 20.36 0.04
N LEU A 185 -4.58 21.10 -0.34
CA LEU A 185 -3.94 22.09 0.52
C LEU A 185 -4.90 23.25 0.85
N LEU A 186 -5.62 23.76 -0.16
CA LEU A 186 -6.61 24.84 0.02
C LEU A 186 -7.76 24.41 0.91
N ILE A 187 -8.34 23.22 0.68
CA ILE A 187 -9.41 22.67 1.51
C ILE A 187 -8.98 22.63 2.97
N LYS A 188 -7.78 22.09 3.24
CA LYS A 188 -7.22 22.03 4.61
C LYS A 188 -7.11 23.42 5.25
N SER A 189 -6.68 24.44 4.49
CA SER A 189 -6.59 25.82 4.95
C SER A 189 -7.95 26.43 5.21
N LEU A 190 -8.92 26.23 4.30
CA LEU A 190 -10.28 26.75 4.40
C LEU A 190 -11.03 26.14 5.59
N VAL A 191 -10.91 24.81 5.80
CA VAL A 191 -11.49 24.12 6.97
C VAL A 191 -10.95 24.70 8.27
N ARG A 192 -9.62 24.89 8.36
CA ARG A 192 -8.99 25.48 9.56
C ARG A 192 -9.46 26.91 9.85
N SER A 193 -9.81 27.67 8.81
CA SER A 193 -10.30 29.05 8.93
C SER A 193 -11.83 29.17 8.97
N GLY A 194 -12.56 28.02 9.04
CA GLY A 194 -14.04 28.02 9.09
C GLY A 194 -14.72 28.50 7.81
N LYS A 195 -14.02 28.50 6.65
CA LYS A 195 -14.54 28.96 5.37
C LYS A 195 -15.10 27.81 4.52
N GLN A 196 -15.99 28.16 3.58
CA GLN A 196 -16.55 27.17 2.64
C GLN A 196 -15.48 26.60 1.72
N THR A 197 -15.46 25.27 1.56
CA THR A 197 -14.43 24.54 0.82
C THR A 197 -14.65 24.52 -0.70
N GLN A 198 -15.85 24.77 -1.18
CA GLN A 198 -16.18 24.74 -2.61
C GLN A 198 -15.33 25.69 -3.46
N VAL A 199 -14.92 26.82 -2.89
CA VAL A 199 -14.03 27.80 -3.56
C VAL A 199 -12.66 27.20 -3.96
N ALA A 200 -12.22 26.14 -3.28
CA ALA A 200 -10.96 25.47 -3.62
C ALA A 200 -10.98 24.84 -5.01
N TYR A 201 -12.11 24.31 -5.43
CA TYR A 201 -12.26 23.61 -6.73
C TYR A 201 -12.32 24.55 -7.93
N THR A 202 -12.62 25.84 -7.72
CA THR A 202 -12.65 26.85 -8.80
C THR A 202 -11.30 27.52 -9.02
N ASN A 203 -10.29 27.17 -8.22
CA ASN A 203 -8.95 27.72 -8.37
C ASN A 203 -8.25 27.15 -9.61
N SER A 204 -7.66 28.01 -10.43
CA SER A 204 -6.97 27.61 -11.67
C SER A 204 -5.78 26.66 -11.44
N LYS A 205 -5.19 26.68 -10.24
CA LYS A 205 -4.09 25.79 -9.81
C LYS A 205 -4.58 24.55 -9.04
N ALA A 206 -5.89 24.30 -8.97
CA ALA A 206 -6.44 23.24 -8.14
C ALA A 206 -5.77 21.85 -8.36
N ARG A 207 -5.43 21.55 -9.61
CA ARG A 207 -4.77 20.29 -10.01
C ARG A 207 -3.25 20.31 -9.93
N ALA A 208 -2.62 21.45 -9.61
CA ALA A 208 -1.17 21.50 -9.51
C ALA A 208 -0.70 20.61 -8.35
N LEU A 209 0.26 19.71 -8.62
CA LEU A 209 0.89 18.90 -7.60
C LEU A 209 1.70 19.79 -6.65
N VAL A 210 1.58 19.50 -5.36
CA VAL A 210 2.37 20.14 -4.29
C VAL A 210 3.59 19.30 -3.98
N ASP A 211 3.42 17.98 -4.11
CA ASP A 211 4.48 17.00 -3.94
C ASP A 211 4.41 15.96 -5.04
N TYR A 212 5.56 15.51 -5.56
CA TYR A 212 5.68 14.56 -6.66
C TYR A 212 7.06 13.88 -6.65
N MET A 213 7.19 12.74 -7.29
CA MET A 213 8.45 12.06 -7.53
C MET A 213 9.27 12.86 -8.54
N GLY A 214 10.54 13.16 -8.21
CA GLY A 214 11.38 14.15 -8.90
C GLY A 214 11.41 15.51 -8.21
N ASN A 215 10.72 15.66 -7.07
CA ASN A 215 10.97 16.71 -6.10
C ASN A 215 12.12 16.31 -5.18
N HIS A 216 12.90 17.29 -4.72
CA HIS A 216 13.91 17.04 -3.69
C HIS A 216 13.23 16.79 -2.36
N ASN A 217 13.52 15.63 -1.75
CA ASN A 217 13.02 15.21 -0.44
C ASN A 217 11.47 15.27 -0.31
N PRO A 218 10.69 14.61 -1.18
CA PRO A 218 9.24 14.66 -1.16
C PRO A 218 8.69 14.03 0.12
N ARG A 219 7.50 14.44 0.50
CA ARG A 219 6.79 13.83 1.61
C ARG A 219 6.13 12.53 1.15
N VAL A 220 6.76 11.40 1.38
CA VAL A 220 6.14 10.08 1.17
C VAL A 220 5.06 9.87 2.22
N ILE A 221 3.81 9.66 1.78
CA ILE A 221 2.71 9.24 2.64
C ILE A 221 2.69 7.72 2.69
N TYR A 222 2.65 7.14 3.86
CA TYR A 222 2.64 5.68 4.02
C TYR A 222 1.89 5.23 5.27
N THR A 223 1.43 3.99 5.28
CA THR A 223 0.85 3.35 6.46
C THR A 223 1.93 3.00 7.46
N LYS A 224 1.79 3.51 8.69
CA LYS A 224 2.72 3.16 9.80
C LYS A 224 2.50 1.75 10.33
N LYS A 225 1.28 1.23 10.21
CA LYS A 225 0.89 -0.12 10.61
C LYS A 225 0.06 -0.76 9.50
N PRO A 226 0.33 -2.02 9.15
CA PRO A 226 -0.47 -2.72 8.14
C PRO A 226 -1.96 -2.69 8.47
N MET A 227 -2.79 -2.46 7.45
CA MET A 227 -4.24 -2.47 7.55
C MET A 227 -4.77 -3.85 7.21
N ARG A 228 -5.68 -4.40 8.02
CA ARG A 228 -6.31 -5.68 7.73
C ARG A 228 -7.34 -5.55 6.62
N LEU A 229 -7.22 -6.41 5.62
CA LEU A 229 -8.18 -6.60 4.55
C LEU A 229 -9.16 -7.72 4.89
N LEU A 230 -10.36 -7.64 4.34
CA LEU A 230 -11.44 -8.59 4.57
C LEU A 230 -11.80 -9.31 3.26
N ASP A 231 -12.47 -10.44 3.40
CA ASP A 231 -13.10 -11.13 2.28
C ASP A 231 -14.11 -10.21 1.57
N GLY A 232 -14.04 -10.17 0.24
CA GLY A 232 -14.84 -9.27 -0.58
C GLY A 232 -14.30 -7.86 -0.75
N ASP A 233 -13.21 -7.49 -0.08
CA ASP A 233 -12.57 -6.19 -0.34
C ASP A 233 -12.05 -6.11 -1.78
N THR A 234 -12.09 -4.91 -2.32
CA THR A 234 -11.41 -4.60 -3.58
C THR A 234 -10.50 -3.39 -3.38
N ILE A 235 -9.25 -3.53 -3.77
CA ILE A 235 -8.29 -2.43 -3.83
C ILE A 235 -8.12 -1.99 -5.26
N ILE A 236 -8.18 -0.67 -5.50
CA ILE A 236 -7.92 -0.08 -6.81
C ILE A 236 -6.79 0.92 -6.66
N VAL A 237 -5.75 0.76 -7.47
CA VAL A 237 -4.63 1.72 -7.57
C VAL A 237 -4.73 2.36 -8.95
N ASN A 238 -4.88 3.69 -9.02
CA ASN A 238 -5.13 4.35 -10.29
C ASN A 238 -4.54 5.76 -10.40
N SER A 239 -4.24 6.20 -11.64
CA SER A 239 -3.97 7.60 -11.97
C SER A 239 -5.24 8.44 -11.90
N ASP A 240 -5.10 9.76 -11.82
CA ASP A 240 -6.21 10.71 -11.69
C ASP A 240 -7.17 10.68 -12.88
N GLY A 241 -6.70 10.29 -14.08
CA GLY A 241 -7.53 10.15 -15.28
C GLY A 241 -8.72 9.19 -15.12
N VAL A 242 -8.66 8.27 -14.16
CA VAL A 242 -9.79 7.38 -13.81
C VAL A 242 -10.80 8.14 -12.95
N THR A 243 -10.36 8.75 -11.87
CA THR A 243 -11.23 9.41 -10.88
C THR A 243 -11.73 10.79 -11.33
N ASP A 244 -11.08 11.39 -12.30
CA ASP A 244 -11.59 12.56 -13.04
C ASP A 244 -12.84 12.19 -13.88
N ALA A 245 -12.87 11.00 -14.43
CA ALA A 245 -14.01 10.52 -15.22
C ALA A 245 -15.08 9.85 -14.36
N ILE A 246 -14.69 9.13 -13.31
CA ILE A 246 -15.58 8.35 -12.43
C ILE A 246 -15.44 8.84 -10.99
N PRO A 247 -16.44 9.57 -10.45
CA PRO A 247 -16.41 9.94 -9.04
C PRO A 247 -16.22 8.73 -8.13
N VAL A 248 -15.32 8.82 -7.15
CA VAL A 248 -14.95 7.70 -6.27
C VAL A 248 -16.17 7.01 -5.66
N LYS A 249 -17.14 7.77 -5.16
CA LYS A 249 -18.41 7.25 -4.61
C LYS A 249 -19.26 6.41 -5.60
N SER A 250 -18.96 6.48 -6.89
CA SER A 250 -19.66 5.72 -7.94
C SER A 250 -18.94 4.44 -8.33
N ILE A 251 -17.70 4.25 -7.88
CA ILE A 251 -16.87 3.08 -8.21
C ILE A 251 -17.54 1.75 -7.84
N PRO A 252 -18.21 1.62 -6.68
CA PRO A 252 -18.86 0.34 -6.32
C PRO A 252 -19.92 -0.14 -7.35
N ARG A 253 -20.51 0.78 -8.12
CA ARG A 253 -21.50 0.44 -9.17
C ARG A 253 -20.91 -0.38 -10.33
N TYR A 254 -19.58 -0.40 -10.44
CA TYR A 254 -18.84 -1.11 -11.48
C TYR A 254 -18.28 -2.44 -10.97
N ASP A 255 -18.60 -2.80 -9.72
CA ASP A 255 -18.18 -4.07 -9.15
C ASP A 255 -18.64 -5.25 -10.00
N ALA A 256 -17.85 -6.31 -10.00
CA ALA A 256 -18.07 -7.49 -10.81
C ALA A 256 -17.45 -8.72 -10.14
N PRO A 257 -17.84 -9.95 -10.51
CA PRO A 257 -17.34 -11.18 -9.89
C PRO A 257 -15.81 -11.34 -9.97
N SER A 258 -15.15 -10.78 -10.99
CA SER A 258 -13.69 -10.85 -11.13
C SER A 258 -13.07 -9.48 -11.29
N ALA A 259 -11.78 -9.37 -10.92
CA ALA A 259 -10.99 -8.16 -11.13
C ALA A 259 -10.96 -7.75 -12.60
N ARG A 260 -10.88 -8.74 -13.53
CA ARG A 260 -10.90 -8.50 -14.97
C ARG A 260 -12.21 -7.84 -15.41
N ALA A 261 -13.35 -8.34 -14.96
CA ALA A 261 -14.65 -7.79 -15.34
C ALA A 261 -14.83 -6.37 -14.79
N MET A 262 -14.45 -6.12 -13.53
CA MET A 262 -14.49 -4.78 -12.92
C MET A 262 -13.54 -3.80 -13.63
N ALA A 263 -12.31 -4.20 -13.92
CA ALA A 263 -11.34 -3.39 -14.66
C ALA A 263 -11.88 -3.01 -16.05
N GLN A 264 -12.52 -3.95 -16.75
CA GLN A 264 -13.16 -3.71 -18.03
C GLN A 264 -14.35 -2.73 -17.93
N ASN A 265 -15.19 -2.85 -16.89
CA ASN A 265 -16.31 -1.93 -16.66
C ASN A 265 -15.80 -0.51 -16.40
N LEU A 266 -14.78 -0.33 -15.57
CA LEU A 266 -14.16 0.96 -15.30
C LEU A 266 -13.54 1.56 -16.57
N LYS A 267 -12.72 0.78 -17.30
CA LYS A 267 -12.10 1.18 -18.57
C LYS A 267 -13.14 1.68 -19.58
N LEU A 268 -14.19 0.90 -19.82
CA LEU A 268 -15.26 1.24 -20.78
C LEU A 268 -16.00 2.51 -20.35
N THR A 269 -16.26 2.67 -19.06
CA THR A 269 -16.93 3.87 -18.52
C THR A 269 -16.10 5.13 -18.74
N VAL A 270 -14.80 5.07 -18.41
CA VAL A 270 -13.89 6.19 -18.68
C VAL A 270 -13.88 6.54 -20.16
N LYS A 271 -13.75 5.54 -21.04
CA LYS A 271 -13.78 5.72 -22.50
C LYS A 271 -15.08 6.34 -23.01
N GLN A 272 -16.23 5.95 -22.44
CA GLN A 272 -17.55 6.45 -22.85
C GLN A 272 -17.84 7.90 -22.46
N LYS A 273 -17.16 8.45 -21.45
CA LYS A 273 -17.31 9.85 -21.02
C LYS A 273 -16.96 10.85 -22.13
N LYS A 274 -16.21 10.44 -23.15
CA LYS A 274 -15.86 11.25 -24.33
C LYS A 274 -15.34 12.65 -23.99
N HIS A 275 -14.63 12.80 -22.87
CA HIS A 275 -14.07 14.09 -22.48
C HIS A 275 -13.07 14.56 -23.56
N PRO A 276 -13.19 15.81 -24.08
CA PRO A 276 -12.36 16.27 -25.21
C PRO A 276 -10.87 16.30 -24.87
N LYS A 277 -10.50 16.44 -23.62
CA LYS A 277 -9.13 16.46 -23.08
C LYS A 277 -8.91 15.29 -22.10
N GLN A 278 -9.43 14.10 -22.44
CA GLN A 278 -9.27 12.95 -21.56
C GLN A 278 -7.80 12.61 -21.40
N ASP A 279 -7.36 12.50 -20.15
CA ASP A 279 -6.00 12.14 -19.79
C ASP A 279 -5.66 10.69 -20.07
N ASN A 280 -4.40 10.34 -19.90
CA ASN A 280 -4.02 8.96 -19.68
C ASN A 280 -4.82 8.41 -18.50
N TYR A 281 -5.18 7.14 -18.54
CA TYR A 281 -5.90 6.52 -17.43
C TYR A 281 -5.47 5.07 -17.24
N THR A 282 -4.88 4.85 -16.10
CA THR A 282 -4.33 3.56 -15.68
C THR A 282 -4.96 3.15 -14.37
N GLY A 283 -5.33 1.89 -14.26
CA GLY A 283 -5.86 1.34 -13.03
C GLY A 283 -5.56 -0.14 -12.87
N VAL A 284 -5.21 -0.53 -11.66
CA VAL A 284 -5.05 -1.92 -11.25
C VAL A 284 -6.11 -2.24 -10.22
N VAL A 285 -6.89 -3.27 -10.48
CA VAL A 285 -7.97 -3.79 -9.61
C VAL A 285 -7.48 -5.07 -8.96
N ILE A 286 -7.58 -5.15 -7.65
CA ILE A 286 -7.18 -6.29 -6.83
C ILE A 286 -8.40 -6.70 -6.01
N LYS A 287 -8.99 -7.85 -6.30
CA LYS A 287 -10.10 -8.42 -5.51
C LYS A 287 -9.57 -9.47 -4.54
N LEU A 288 -10.05 -9.40 -3.32
CA LEU A 288 -9.72 -10.35 -2.27
C LEU A 288 -10.91 -11.30 -2.07
N GLN A 289 -10.66 -12.59 -2.19
CA GLN A 289 -11.68 -13.62 -2.03
C GLN A 289 -11.14 -14.74 -1.15
N ARG A 290 -11.96 -15.25 -0.24
CA ARG A 290 -11.63 -16.51 0.44
C ARG A 290 -11.62 -17.63 -0.58
N GLY A 291 -10.48 -18.31 -0.70
CA GLY A 291 -10.43 -19.52 -1.51
C GLY A 291 -11.51 -20.50 -1.02
N ILE A 292 -12.35 -20.97 -1.94
CA ILE A 292 -13.19 -22.13 -1.68
C ILE A 292 -12.23 -23.30 -1.52
N VAL A 293 -12.10 -23.83 -0.29
CA VAL A 293 -11.31 -25.02 0.04
C VAL A 293 -12.02 -26.24 -0.54
#